data_2c1a088101dff5c3a0dc0591b17d1625
#
_entry.id   2c1a088101dff5c3a0dc0591b17d1625
#
_cell.length_a   1.000
_cell.length_b   1.000
_cell.length_c   1.000
_cell.angle_alpha   90.00
_cell.angle_beta   90.00
_cell.angle_gamma   90.00
#
_symmetry.space_group_name_H-M   'P 1'
#
loop_
_entity.id
_entity.type
_entity.pdbx_description
1 polymer ?
#
loop_
_entity_poly.entity_id
_entity_poly.type
_entity_poly.pdbx_seq_one_letter_code
_entity_poly.pdbx_strand_id
1 'polypeptide(L)'
;MKKFYMTLVAMLCGVAAFAQNTLTAEPIKVETGATSAKLVVGLTNADPISAFAFRIAFPAGVKAKAAKYWTLNEERVDMDWVREFSDDEEAAPFDAAYSLTIQDASDGNKQYAIYCNKGSQAFLGNEGDLLTAPLTLTDVPDGEYEIKLYEISISTTGGVSVADTKEIVVTLKVGETGINSIDADDVNAPIYNVAGQRVSKAQKGIFIQNGKKIAVK
;
A
#
# COMPACT_ATOMS: atom_id res chain seq x y z
N MET A 1 -49.80 -33.01 -11.35
CA MET A 1 -48.87 -32.11 -10.66
C MET A 1 -47.46 -32.56 -11.02
N LYS A 2 -46.81 -31.91 -11.98
CA LYS A 2 -45.45 -32.21 -12.42
C LYS A 2 -44.50 -31.27 -11.63
N LYS A 3 -43.64 -31.87 -10.80
CA LYS A 3 -42.60 -31.15 -10.05
C LYS A 3 -41.44 -30.85 -10.99
N PHE A 4 -41.20 -29.57 -11.28
CA PHE A 4 -40.03 -29.07 -11.99
C PHE A 4 -38.87 -29.02 -11.01
N TYR A 5 -37.87 -29.87 -11.15
CA TYR A 5 -36.61 -29.75 -10.46
C TYR A 5 -35.71 -28.82 -11.28
N MET A 6 -35.52 -27.61 -10.80
CA MET A 6 -34.59 -26.64 -11.37
C MET A 6 -33.19 -26.94 -10.83
N THR A 7 -32.40 -27.64 -11.66
CA THR A 7 -31.00 -27.93 -11.35
C THR A 7 -30.20 -26.64 -11.58
N LEU A 8 -29.78 -25.98 -10.48
CA LEU A 8 -28.87 -24.85 -10.50
C LEU A 8 -27.45 -25.38 -10.82
N VAL A 9 -27.03 -25.29 -12.07
CA VAL A 9 -25.65 -25.51 -12.47
C VAL A 9 -24.85 -24.28 -12.06
N ALA A 10 -24.15 -24.37 -10.93
CA ALA A 10 -23.13 -23.39 -10.57
C ALA A 10 -21.97 -23.54 -11.55
N MET A 11 -21.91 -22.65 -12.52
CA MET A 11 -20.75 -22.49 -13.39
C MET A 11 -19.63 -21.89 -12.56
N LEU A 12 -18.73 -22.73 -12.03
CA LEU A 12 -17.46 -22.30 -11.48
C LEU A 12 -16.63 -21.79 -12.68
N CYS A 13 -16.74 -20.51 -13.00
CA CYS A 13 -15.75 -19.84 -13.83
C CYS A 13 -14.46 -19.81 -13.01
N GLY A 14 -13.62 -20.81 -13.18
CA GLY A 14 -12.23 -20.74 -12.77
C GLY A 14 -11.58 -19.58 -13.53
N VAL A 15 -11.40 -18.47 -12.88
CA VAL A 15 -10.52 -17.40 -13.35
C VAL A 15 -9.14 -18.05 -13.32
N ALA A 16 -8.61 -18.43 -14.47
CA ALA A 16 -7.20 -18.74 -14.60
C ALA A 16 -6.47 -17.44 -14.23
N ALA A 17 -5.94 -17.37 -13.02
CA ALA A 17 -5.02 -16.33 -12.64
C ALA A 17 -3.79 -16.54 -13.51
N PHE A 18 -3.71 -15.81 -14.62
CA PHE A 18 -2.46 -15.70 -15.35
C PHE A 18 -1.49 -15.04 -14.38
N ALA A 19 -0.39 -15.72 -14.13
CA ALA A 19 0.69 -15.17 -13.35
C ALA A 19 1.13 -13.87 -14.03
N GLN A 20 1.06 -12.77 -13.33
CA GLN A 20 1.33 -11.43 -13.84
C GLN A 20 2.61 -10.89 -13.21
N ASN A 21 3.31 -10.01 -13.95
CA ASN A 21 4.41 -9.24 -13.44
C ASN A 21 3.93 -7.79 -13.26
N THR A 22 3.53 -7.44 -12.04
CA THR A 22 2.89 -6.16 -11.77
C THR A 22 3.39 -5.54 -10.47
N LEU A 23 3.57 -4.22 -10.48
CA LEU A 23 3.72 -3.48 -9.24
C LEU A 23 2.34 -3.22 -8.63
N THR A 24 2.31 -3.17 -7.31
CA THR A 24 1.12 -2.83 -6.52
C THR A 24 1.46 -1.72 -5.53
N ALA A 25 0.48 -0.96 -5.08
CA ALA A 25 0.65 -0.01 -4.00
C ALA A 25 -0.66 0.20 -3.26
N GLU A 26 -0.59 0.25 -1.94
CA GLU A 26 -1.73 0.40 -1.06
C GLU A 26 -2.10 1.89 -0.87
N PRO A 27 -3.38 2.21 -0.65
CA PRO A 27 -3.80 3.55 -0.29
C PRO A 27 -3.13 4.04 1.01
N ILE A 28 -2.74 5.30 1.03
CA ILE A 28 -2.07 5.94 2.15
C ILE A 28 -3.09 6.75 2.95
N LYS A 29 -3.11 6.57 4.27
CA LYS A 29 -3.96 7.36 5.17
C LYS A 29 -3.10 8.00 6.24
N VAL A 30 -3.28 9.30 6.45
CA VAL A 30 -2.58 10.07 7.48
C VAL A 30 -3.54 11.02 8.19
N GLU A 31 -3.22 11.39 9.40
CA GLU A 31 -4.00 12.33 10.20
C GLU A 31 -3.85 13.76 9.68
N THR A 32 -4.80 14.64 10.07
CA THR A 32 -4.71 16.09 9.86
C THR A 32 -3.37 16.63 10.37
N GLY A 33 -2.69 17.42 9.53
CA GLY A 33 -1.41 18.05 9.88
C GLY A 33 -0.21 17.10 9.87
N ALA A 34 -0.36 15.88 9.36
CA ALA A 34 0.77 14.96 9.19
C ALA A 34 1.84 15.57 8.27
N THR A 35 3.10 15.48 8.67
CA THR A 35 4.26 15.99 7.92
C THR A 35 5.01 14.89 7.16
N SER A 36 4.60 13.64 7.32
CA SER A 36 5.23 12.49 6.69
C SER A 36 4.24 11.38 6.40
N ALA A 37 4.53 10.58 5.37
CA ALA A 37 3.82 9.36 5.01
C ALA A 37 4.82 8.34 4.47
N LYS A 38 4.31 7.16 4.10
CA LYS A 38 5.10 6.12 3.43
C LYS A 38 4.31 5.64 2.20
N LEU A 39 4.99 5.61 1.06
CA LEU A 39 4.51 4.90 -0.12
C LEU A 39 5.17 3.53 -0.13
N VAL A 40 4.36 2.48 -0.02
CA VAL A 40 4.82 1.10 -0.11
C VAL A 40 4.47 0.58 -1.48
N VAL A 41 5.49 0.04 -2.17
CA VAL A 41 5.33 -0.56 -3.50
C VAL A 41 5.61 -2.04 -3.37
N GLY A 42 4.62 -2.84 -3.70
CA GLY A 42 4.71 -4.30 -3.78
C GLY A 42 5.04 -4.76 -5.21
N LEU A 43 5.49 -6.00 -5.31
CA LEU A 43 5.71 -6.69 -6.58
C LEU A 43 5.06 -8.07 -6.52
N THR A 44 4.14 -8.32 -7.46
CA THR A 44 3.69 -9.68 -7.79
C THR A 44 4.38 -10.10 -9.08
N ASN A 45 5.04 -11.25 -9.08
CA ASN A 45 5.83 -11.69 -10.23
C ASN A 45 5.73 -13.20 -10.48
N ALA A 46 5.54 -13.54 -11.76
CA ALA A 46 5.61 -14.91 -12.27
C ALA A 46 7.04 -15.29 -12.68
N ASP A 47 7.78 -14.30 -13.13
CA ASP A 47 9.15 -14.44 -13.61
C ASP A 47 10.19 -13.99 -12.57
N PRO A 48 11.44 -14.43 -12.65
CA PRO A 48 12.52 -13.93 -11.81
C PRO A 48 12.87 -12.49 -12.20
N ILE A 49 12.40 -11.52 -11.42
CA ILE A 49 12.57 -10.10 -11.66
C ILE A 49 13.85 -9.59 -11.02
N SER A 50 14.68 -8.91 -11.81
CA SER A 50 15.95 -8.30 -11.35
C SER A 50 15.90 -6.77 -11.27
N ALA A 51 14.94 -6.14 -11.95
CA ALA A 51 14.83 -4.69 -11.98
C ALA A 51 13.39 -4.24 -12.23
N PHE A 52 13.07 -3.06 -11.72
CA PHE A 52 11.86 -2.33 -12.10
C PHE A 52 12.12 -0.82 -12.06
N ALA A 53 11.36 -0.08 -12.84
CA ALA A 53 11.40 1.37 -12.84
C ALA A 53 9.99 1.95 -13.02
N PHE A 54 9.82 3.16 -12.52
CA PHE A 54 8.58 3.93 -12.65
C PHE A 54 8.87 5.42 -12.49
N ARG A 55 7.96 6.25 -12.97
CA ARG A 55 7.92 7.67 -12.62
C ARG A 55 6.85 7.90 -11.57
N ILE A 56 7.01 8.97 -10.77
CA ILE A 56 6.01 9.38 -9.80
C ILE A 56 5.58 10.82 -10.07
N ALA A 57 4.27 11.01 -10.21
CA ALA A 57 3.64 12.31 -10.11
C ALA A 57 3.03 12.48 -8.71
N PHE A 58 3.50 13.49 -7.99
CA PHE A 58 3.01 13.84 -6.66
C PHE A 58 2.04 15.01 -6.70
N PRO A 59 1.01 15.03 -5.85
CA PRO A 59 0.21 16.23 -5.66
C PRO A 59 1.03 17.34 -4.98
N ALA A 60 0.53 18.57 -5.05
CA ALA A 60 1.18 19.72 -4.42
C ALA A 60 1.43 19.47 -2.91
N GLY A 61 2.59 19.87 -2.44
CA GLY A 61 3.00 19.67 -1.04
C GLY A 61 3.54 18.28 -0.70
N VAL A 62 3.46 17.29 -1.59
CA VAL A 62 3.97 15.93 -1.36
C VAL A 62 5.25 15.70 -2.15
N LYS A 63 6.27 15.11 -1.52
CA LYS A 63 7.55 14.77 -2.16
C LYS A 63 8.13 13.50 -1.54
N ALA A 64 8.80 12.70 -2.35
CA ALA A 64 9.62 11.60 -1.84
C ALA A 64 10.89 12.16 -1.16
N LYS A 65 11.31 11.52 -0.06
CA LYS A 65 12.61 11.79 0.55
C LYS A 65 13.75 11.29 -0.34
N ALA A 66 14.97 11.75 -0.05
CA ALA A 66 16.18 11.32 -0.76
C ALA A 66 16.37 9.80 -0.71
N ALA A 67 17.06 9.23 -1.73
CA ALA A 67 17.26 7.79 -1.92
C ALA A 67 17.77 7.06 -0.68
N LYS A 68 18.66 7.69 0.10
CA LYS A 68 19.24 7.09 1.32
C LYS A 68 18.21 6.75 2.43
N TYR A 69 16.98 7.23 2.31
CA TYR A 69 15.89 6.93 3.25
C TYR A 69 14.92 5.86 2.73
N TRP A 70 15.11 5.42 1.49
CA TRP A 70 14.29 4.35 0.92
C TRP A 70 14.82 3.00 1.39
N THR A 71 13.93 2.04 1.56
CA THR A 71 14.30 0.71 2.02
C THR A 71 13.68 -0.37 1.16
N LEU A 72 14.41 -1.45 0.94
CA LEU A 72 13.86 -2.70 0.40
C LEU A 72 13.40 -3.58 1.55
N ASN A 73 12.35 -4.38 1.33
CA ASN A 73 11.92 -5.39 2.27
C ASN A 73 12.94 -6.54 2.28
N GLU A 74 13.53 -6.84 3.43
CA GLU A 74 14.55 -7.88 3.60
C GLU A 74 14.03 -9.29 3.28
N GLU A 75 12.72 -9.53 3.40
CA GLU A 75 12.09 -10.79 2.98
C GLU A 75 12.10 -11.00 1.45
N ARG A 76 12.29 -9.91 0.70
CA ARG A 76 12.29 -9.90 -0.78
C ARG A 76 13.70 -9.74 -1.36
N VAL A 77 14.74 -9.72 -0.54
CA VAL A 77 16.14 -9.59 -0.96
C VAL A 77 16.96 -10.72 -0.37
N ASP A 78 17.97 -11.17 -1.10
CA ASP A 78 18.90 -12.19 -0.64
C ASP A 78 19.94 -11.54 0.28
N MET A 79 19.72 -11.61 1.59
CA MET A 79 20.58 -10.98 2.58
C MET A 79 21.96 -11.64 2.68
N ASP A 80 22.10 -12.93 2.32
CA ASP A 80 23.39 -13.58 2.27
C ASP A 80 24.22 -13.00 1.12
N TRP A 81 23.60 -12.78 -0.04
CA TRP A 81 24.24 -12.11 -1.16
C TRP A 81 24.56 -10.63 -0.85
N VAL A 82 23.67 -9.90 -0.13
CA VAL A 82 23.96 -8.52 0.32
C VAL A 82 25.25 -8.49 1.15
N ARG A 83 25.44 -9.43 2.08
CA ARG A 83 26.64 -9.54 2.92
C ARG A 83 27.88 -9.94 2.13
N GLU A 84 27.74 -10.81 1.14
CA GLU A 84 28.85 -11.15 0.23
C GLU A 84 29.31 -9.93 -0.59
N PHE A 85 28.40 -8.99 -0.87
CA PHE A 85 28.68 -7.79 -1.68
C PHE A 85 29.23 -6.62 -0.86
N SER A 86 29.16 -6.69 0.45
CA SER A 86 29.64 -5.68 1.39
C SER A 86 30.48 -6.31 2.49
N ASP A 87 31.56 -5.64 2.86
CA ASP A 87 32.36 -6.00 4.04
C ASP A 87 31.65 -5.59 5.37
N ASP A 88 30.50 -4.90 5.28
CA ASP A 88 29.70 -4.45 6.41
C ASP A 88 28.54 -5.45 6.66
N GLU A 89 28.55 -6.12 7.81
CA GLU A 89 27.51 -7.07 8.20
C GLU A 89 26.14 -6.42 8.41
N GLU A 90 26.11 -5.10 8.63
CA GLU A 90 24.89 -4.31 8.81
C GLU A 90 24.49 -3.55 7.53
N ALA A 91 25.15 -3.80 6.40
CA ALA A 91 24.86 -3.10 5.15
C ALA A 91 23.39 -3.26 4.74
N ALA A 92 22.75 -2.14 4.45
CA ALA A 92 21.41 -2.13 3.87
C ALA A 92 21.46 -2.58 2.39
N PRO A 93 20.38 -3.20 1.84
CA PRO A 93 20.37 -3.70 0.48
C PRO A 93 20.80 -2.69 -0.59
N PHE A 94 20.37 -1.41 -0.47
CA PHE A 94 20.77 -0.37 -1.43
C PHE A 94 22.22 0.10 -1.26
N ASP A 95 22.84 -0.12 -0.12
CA ASP A 95 24.22 0.26 0.12
C ASP A 95 25.21 -0.79 -0.43
N ALA A 96 24.73 -2.00 -0.70
CA ALA A 96 25.53 -3.14 -1.11
C ALA A 96 25.13 -3.71 -2.47
N ALA A 97 24.19 -4.66 -2.48
CA ALA A 97 23.89 -5.51 -3.63
C ALA A 97 22.83 -4.98 -4.59
N TYR A 98 22.04 -4.00 -4.17
CA TYR A 98 20.99 -3.38 -4.97
C TYR A 98 21.30 -1.90 -5.18
N SER A 99 20.73 -1.32 -6.23
CA SER A 99 20.87 0.10 -6.51
C SER A 99 19.50 0.75 -6.69
N LEU A 100 19.36 1.97 -6.16
CA LEU A 100 18.30 2.88 -6.44
C LEU A 100 18.87 4.09 -7.18
N THR A 101 18.49 4.28 -8.44
CA THR A 101 18.84 5.47 -9.21
C THR A 101 17.64 6.39 -9.37
N ILE A 102 17.88 7.70 -9.27
CA ILE A 102 16.87 8.73 -9.43
C ILE A 102 17.34 9.68 -10.53
N GLN A 103 16.54 9.86 -11.57
CA GLN A 103 16.85 10.70 -12.71
C GLN A 103 15.73 11.68 -12.97
N ASP A 104 16.09 12.86 -13.50
CA ASP A 104 15.11 13.82 -13.99
C ASP A 104 14.48 13.31 -15.31
N ALA A 105 13.17 13.30 -15.38
CA ALA A 105 12.44 12.94 -16.57
C ALA A 105 12.06 14.20 -17.38
N SER A 106 11.78 14.01 -18.68
CA SER A 106 11.47 15.11 -19.60
C SER A 106 10.17 15.86 -19.27
N ASP A 107 9.30 15.25 -18.48
CA ASP A 107 8.02 15.83 -18.04
C ASP A 107 8.12 16.60 -16.71
N GLY A 108 9.34 16.77 -16.18
CA GLY A 108 9.60 17.46 -14.92
C GLY A 108 9.43 16.60 -13.66
N ASN A 109 9.02 15.34 -13.79
CA ASN A 109 8.96 14.39 -12.70
C ASN A 109 10.29 13.64 -12.55
N LYS A 110 10.36 12.76 -11.55
CA LYS A 110 11.52 11.88 -11.31
C LYS A 110 11.20 10.46 -11.78
N GLN A 111 12.19 9.85 -12.42
CA GLN A 111 12.21 8.42 -12.68
C GLN A 111 13.04 7.73 -11.60
N TYR A 112 12.50 6.66 -11.06
CA TYR A 112 13.11 5.82 -10.05
C TYR A 112 13.35 4.45 -10.67
N ALA A 113 14.57 3.95 -10.60
CA ALA A 113 14.93 2.62 -11.09
C ALA A 113 15.64 1.85 -9.98
N ILE A 114 15.14 0.66 -9.69
CA ILE A 114 15.64 -0.24 -8.67
C ILE A 114 16.09 -1.53 -9.36
N TYR A 115 17.31 -1.94 -9.10
CA TYR A 115 17.87 -3.13 -9.74
C TYR A 115 18.89 -3.85 -8.89
N CYS A 116 19.03 -5.16 -9.15
CA CYS A 116 20.08 -5.99 -8.60
C CYS A 116 21.39 -5.68 -9.33
N ASN A 117 22.47 -5.42 -8.58
CA ASN A 117 23.79 -5.10 -9.16
C ASN A 117 24.40 -6.26 -9.96
N LYS A 118 23.96 -7.49 -9.70
CA LYS A 118 24.30 -8.67 -10.48
C LYS A 118 23.07 -9.10 -11.29
N GLY A 119 23.14 -8.98 -12.60
CA GLY A 119 22.01 -9.20 -13.49
C GLY A 119 21.40 -10.61 -13.47
N SER A 120 22.10 -11.60 -12.92
CA SER A 120 21.57 -12.97 -12.71
C SER A 120 20.80 -13.12 -11.39
N GLN A 121 20.83 -12.11 -10.51
CA GLN A 121 20.11 -12.12 -9.24
C GLN A 121 18.70 -11.57 -9.40
N ALA A 122 17.73 -12.18 -8.72
CA ALA A 122 16.34 -11.76 -8.71
C ALA A 122 15.90 -11.35 -7.30
N PHE A 123 14.82 -10.57 -7.21
CA PHE A 123 14.09 -10.40 -5.96
C PHE A 123 13.49 -11.74 -5.53
N LEU A 124 13.51 -12.03 -4.22
CA LEU A 124 13.00 -13.28 -3.66
C LEU A 124 11.45 -13.29 -3.63
N GLY A 125 10.89 -14.50 -3.63
CA GLY A 125 9.46 -14.69 -3.57
C GLY A 125 8.75 -14.24 -4.86
N ASN A 126 7.43 -14.24 -4.85
CA ASN A 126 6.59 -13.95 -6.01
C ASN A 126 5.47 -12.93 -5.72
N GLU A 127 5.31 -12.46 -4.48
CA GLU A 127 4.33 -11.46 -4.10
C GLU A 127 4.72 -10.72 -2.81
N GLY A 128 4.12 -9.57 -2.58
CA GLY A 128 4.22 -8.78 -1.35
C GLY A 128 4.99 -7.48 -1.50
N ASP A 129 5.10 -6.75 -0.39
CA ASP A 129 5.81 -5.48 -0.32
C ASP A 129 7.28 -5.66 -0.65
N LEU A 130 7.80 -4.77 -1.48
CA LEU A 130 9.19 -4.80 -1.89
C LEU A 130 9.94 -3.53 -1.52
N LEU A 131 9.32 -2.36 -1.71
CA LEU A 131 9.98 -1.08 -1.59
C LEU A 131 9.17 -0.13 -0.70
N THR A 132 9.83 0.55 0.23
CA THR A 132 9.22 1.65 1.00
C THR A 132 9.92 2.96 0.67
N ALA A 133 9.14 3.93 0.18
CA ALA A 133 9.55 5.30 -0.11
C ALA A 133 8.95 6.25 0.93
N PRO A 134 9.74 6.81 1.85
CA PRO A 134 9.26 7.82 2.78
C PRO A 134 8.91 9.12 2.04
N LEU A 135 7.76 9.68 2.40
CA LEU A 135 7.26 10.94 1.85
C LEU A 135 7.35 12.06 2.87
N THR A 136 7.52 13.28 2.39
CA THR A 136 7.35 14.52 3.16
C THR A 136 6.06 15.18 2.69
N LEU A 137 5.23 15.62 3.64
CA LEU A 137 4.03 16.40 3.41
C LEU A 137 4.27 17.81 3.95
N THR A 138 4.06 18.83 3.13
CA THR A 138 4.22 20.24 3.49
C THR A 138 2.93 20.96 3.15
N ASP A 139 2.24 21.44 4.19
CA ASP A 139 1.00 22.22 4.06
C ASP A 139 -0.05 21.54 3.18
N VAL A 140 -0.19 20.20 3.30
CA VAL A 140 -1.21 19.42 2.58
C VAL A 140 -2.51 19.48 3.39
N PRO A 141 -3.57 20.14 2.89
CA PRO A 141 -4.86 20.21 3.59
C PRO A 141 -5.53 18.84 3.70
N ASP A 142 -6.54 18.75 4.57
CA ASP A 142 -7.40 17.56 4.63
C ASP A 142 -8.10 17.35 3.29
N GLY A 143 -8.14 16.10 2.84
CA GLY A 143 -8.71 15.74 1.54
C GLY A 143 -8.16 14.44 0.98
N GLU A 144 -8.58 14.12 -0.23
CA GLU A 144 -8.08 12.98 -1.00
C GLU A 144 -7.26 13.47 -2.18
N TYR A 145 -6.10 12.87 -2.36
CA TYR A 145 -5.11 13.23 -3.38
C TYR A 145 -4.66 11.98 -4.12
N GLU A 146 -4.24 12.13 -5.35
CA GLU A 146 -3.69 11.05 -6.15
C GLU A 146 -2.16 11.15 -6.23
N ILE A 147 -1.48 10.05 -5.91
CA ILE A 147 -0.08 9.81 -6.25
C ILE A 147 -0.09 8.82 -7.40
N LYS A 148 0.49 9.19 -8.53
CA LYS A 148 0.47 8.36 -9.73
C LYS A 148 1.85 7.78 -10.00
N LEU A 149 1.95 6.44 -10.03
CA LEU A 149 3.10 5.74 -10.55
C LEU A 149 2.81 5.38 -12.01
N TYR A 150 3.67 5.77 -12.94
CA TYR A 150 3.43 5.59 -14.37
C TYR A 150 4.73 5.29 -15.12
N GLU A 151 4.62 4.95 -16.40
CA GLU A 151 5.73 4.43 -17.20
C GLU A 151 6.45 3.28 -16.49
N ILE A 152 5.67 2.38 -15.91
CA ILE A 152 6.17 1.23 -15.19
C ILE A 152 6.85 0.27 -16.15
N SER A 153 8.07 -0.11 -15.83
CA SER A 153 8.81 -1.19 -16.48
C SER A 153 9.29 -2.20 -15.45
N ILE A 154 9.23 -3.47 -15.79
CA ILE A 154 9.68 -4.59 -14.96
C ILE A 154 10.53 -5.47 -15.86
N SER A 155 11.73 -5.86 -15.40
CA SER A 155 12.67 -6.64 -16.19
C SER A 155 13.10 -7.91 -15.47
N THR A 156 13.13 -9.01 -16.20
CA THR A 156 13.64 -10.29 -15.73
C THR A 156 15.17 -10.28 -15.62
N THR A 157 15.74 -11.32 -14.98
CA THR A 157 17.19 -11.56 -14.96
C THR A 157 17.80 -11.74 -16.35
N GLY A 158 16.99 -12.04 -17.37
CA GLY A 158 17.42 -12.09 -18.77
C GLY A 158 17.31 -10.74 -19.50
N GLY A 159 16.92 -9.66 -18.81
CA GLY A 159 16.76 -8.33 -19.41
C GLY A 159 15.49 -8.18 -20.28
N VAL A 160 14.55 -9.10 -20.18
CA VAL A 160 13.28 -9.03 -20.93
C VAL A 160 12.30 -8.16 -20.13
N SER A 161 11.66 -7.19 -20.79
CA SER A 161 10.60 -6.37 -20.20
C SER A 161 9.29 -7.15 -20.16
N VAL A 162 8.69 -7.25 -18.97
CA VAL A 162 7.53 -8.11 -18.70
C VAL A 162 6.42 -7.39 -17.91
N ALA A 163 6.42 -6.06 -17.87
CA ALA A 163 5.43 -5.31 -17.10
C ALA A 163 4.01 -5.42 -17.69
N ASP A 164 3.07 -5.94 -16.90
CA ASP A 164 1.66 -6.03 -17.25
C ASP A 164 0.89 -4.75 -16.92
N THR A 165 1.33 -4.02 -15.88
CA THR A 165 0.73 -2.75 -15.46
C THR A 165 1.59 -1.58 -15.92
N LYS A 166 0.96 -0.55 -16.51
CA LYS A 166 1.64 0.65 -16.98
C LYS A 166 1.49 1.85 -16.04
N GLU A 167 0.46 1.84 -15.22
CA GLU A 167 0.12 2.92 -14.32
C GLU A 167 -0.59 2.40 -13.06
N ILE A 168 -0.32 3.01 -11.91
CA ILE A 168 -1.00 2.78 -10.63
C ILE A 168 -1.36 4.13 -10.05
N VAL A 169 -2.61 4.28 -9.60
CA VAL A 169 -3.07 5.45 -8.86
C VAL A 169 -3.22 5.07 -7.39
N VAL A 170 -2.47 5.73 -6.53
CA VAL A 170 -2.50 5.55 -5.08
C VAL A 170 -3.24 6.71 -4.45
N THR A 171 -4.32 6.44 -3.73
CA THR A 171 -5.04 7.47 -2.99
C THR A 171 -4.26 7.82 -1.72
N LEU A 172 -3.90 9.10 -1.56
CA LEU A 172 -3.42 9.67 -0.30
C LEU A 172 -4.59 10.41 0.35
N LYS A 173 -5.08 9.91 1.48
CA LYS A 173 -6.11 10.54 2.30
C LYS A 173 -5.47 11.23 3.50
N VAL A 174 -5.65 12.56 3.60
CA VAL A 174 -5.21 13.40 4.72
C VAL A 174 -6.44 13.80 5.52
N GLY A 175 -6.40 13.66 6.85
CA GLY A 175 -7.56 13.84 7.70
C GLY A 175 -8.39 12.55 7.83
N GLU A 176 -9.23 12.45 8.85
CA GLU A 176 -10.10 11.30 9.13
C GLU A 176 -9.41 9.91 9.11
N THR A 177 -8.47 9.69 10.01
CA THR A 177 -8.02 8.34 10.38
C THR A 177 -8.66 7.86 11.69
N GLY A 178 -9.74 8.49 12.09
CA GLY A 178 -10.54 8.12 13.26
C GLY A 178 -11.89 7.57 12.86
N ILE A 179 -12.48 6.76 13.72
CA ILE A 179 -13.86 6.29 13.69
C ILE A 179 -14.74 7.43 13.16
N ASN A 180 -15.46 7.18 12.04
CA ASN A 180 -16.46 8.10 11.54
C ASN A 180 -17.25 8.65 12.73
N SER A 181 -17.32 9.98 12.85
CA SER A 181 -18.10 10.62 13.92
C SER A 181 -19.43 9.89 13.97
N ILE A 182 -19.69 9.20 15.08
CA ILE A 182 -21.01 8.64 15.34
C ILE A 182 -21.94 9.85 15.27
N ASP A 183 -22.86 9.86 14.30
CA ASP A 183 -23.85 10.91 14.20
C ASP A 183 -24.49 11.05 15.56
N ALA A 184 -24.15 12.12 16.27
CA ALA A 184 -24.51 12.31 17.68
C ALA A 184 -26.02 12.45 17.88
N ASP A 185 -26.78 12.48 16.80
CA ASP A 185 -28.22 12.70 16.75
C ASP A 185 -29.02 11.49 16.20
N ASP A 186 -28.39 10.33 15.98
CA ASP A 186 -29.14 9.13 15.64
C ASP A 186 -29.90 8.60 16.85
N VAL A 187 -31.16 8.98 16.92
CA VAL A 187 -32.10 8.55 17.98
C VAL A 187 -32.34 7.03 18.01
N ASN A 188 -31.97 6.31 16.94
CA ASN A 188 -32.10 4.85 16.84
C ASN A 188 -30.81 4.11 17.17
N ALA A 189 -29.75 4.82 17.53
CA ALA A 189 -28.48 4.19 17.85
C ALA A 189 -28.62 3.25 19.05
N PRO A 190 -27.91 2.13 19.04
CA PRO A 190 -27.96 1.15 20.12
C PRO A 190 -27.51 1.75 21.45
N ILE A 191 -28.25 1.40 22.49
CA ILE A 191 -27.98 1.83 23.87
C ILE A 191 -27.18 0.75 24.58
N TYR A 192 -26.15 1.14 25.32
CA TYR A 192 -25.32 0.25 26.10
C TYR A 192 -25.34 0.63 27.59
N ASN A 193 -25.30 -0.35 28.47
CA ASN A 193 -25.07 -0.11 29.89
C ASN A 193 -23.58 0.19 30.15
N VAL A 194 -23.22 0.56 31.38
CA VAL A 194 -21.82 0.87 31.76
C VAL A 194 -20.90 -0.35 31.68
N ALA A 195 -21.41 -1.55 31.59
CA ALA A 195 -20.64 -2.80 31.37
C ALA A 195 -20.45 -3.11 29.87
N GLY A 196 -20.90 -2.22 28.96
CA GLY A 196 -20.77 -2.42 27.50
C GLY A 196 -21.80 -3.36 26.89
N GLN A 197 -22.79 -3.82 27.62
CA GLN A 197 -23.83 -4.70 27.11
C GLN A 197 -24.94 -3.88 26.46
N ARG A 198 -25.37 -4.30 25.26
CA ARG A 198 -26.48 -3.66 24.55
C ARG A 198 -27.81 -3.90 25.29
N VAL A 199 -28.58 -2.84 25.46
CA VAL A 199 -29.91 -2.88 26.03
C VAL A 199 -30.96 -2.39 25.04
N SER A 200 -32.14 -3.02 25.05
CA SER A 200 -33.20 -2.66 24.13
C SER A 200 -33.92 -1.36 24.51
N LYS A 201 -33.85 -0.97 25.77
CA LYS A 201 -34.43 0.26 26.31
C LYS A 201 -33.68 0.71 27.57
N ALA A 202 -33.34 2.00 27.62
CA ALA A 202 -32.75 2.59 28.82
C ALA A 202 -33.83 2.63 29.93
N GLN A 203 -33.51 2.02 31.07
CA GLN A 203 -34.31 2.11 32.29
C GLN A 203 -33.63 3.11 33.25
N LYS A 204 -33.96 3.05 34.53
CA LYS A 204 -33.28 3.92 35.53
C LYS A 204 -31.78 3.55 35.59
N GLY A 205 -30.91 4.54 35.39
CA GLY A 205 -29.45 4.33 35.45
C GLY A 205 -28.66 5.16 34.47
N ILE A 206 -27.39 4.79 34.27
CA ILE A 206 -26.46 5.41 33.34
C ILE A 206 -26.25 4.50 32.13
N PHE A 207 -26.38 5.06 30.93
CA PHE A 207 -26.24 4.38 29.66
C PHE A 207 -25.33 5.17 28.73
N ILE A 208 -24.86 4.55 27.66
CA ILE A 208 -24.08 5.16 26.58
C ILE A 208 -24.84 4.97 25.28
N GLN A 209 -25.12 6.05 24.57
CA GLN A 209 -25.72 6.06 23.24
C GLN A 209 -24.98 7.09 22.39
N ASN A 210 -24.59 6.75 21.17
CA ASN A 210 -23.81 7.65 20.29
C ASN A 210 -22.52 8.20 20.97
N GLY A 211 -21.86 7.40 21.79
CA GLY A 211 -20.71 7.86 22.55
C GLY A 211 -21.00 8.86 23.67
N LYS A 212 -22.26 9.26 23.86
CA LYS A 212 -22.69 10.18 24.92
C LYS A 212 -23.24 9.43 26.11
N LYS A 213 -22.93 9.94 27.32
CA LYS A 213 -23.49 9.42 28.58
C LYS A 213 -24.90 9.98 28.79
N ILE A 214 -25.85 9.06 28.98
CA ILE A 214 -27.26 9.36 29.25
C ILE A 214 -27.57 8.92 30.69
N ALA A 215 -28.18 9.80 31.48
CA ALA A 215 -28.71 9.46 32.79
C ALA A 215 -30.23 9.42 32.74
N VAL A 216 -30.83 8.25 32.99
CA VAL A 216 -32.27 8.07 33.09
C VAL A 216 -32.63 7.99 34.57
N LYS A 217 -33.52 8.93 35.02
CA LYS A 217 -33.99 9.05 36.40
C LYS A 217 -35.18 8.16 36.68
#